data_9a4a86c0b38863094ee86b6eb4a58f91
#
_entry.id   9a4a86c0b38863094ee86b6eb4a58f91
#
_cell.length_a   1.000
_cell.length_b   1.000
_cell.length_c   1.000
_cell.angle_alpha   90.00
_cell.angle_beta   90.00
_cell.angle_gamma   90.00
#
_symmetry.space_group_name_H-M   'P 1'
#
loop_
_entity.id
_entity.type
_entity.pdbx_description
1 polymer ?
#
loop_
_entity_poly.entity_id
_entity_poly.type
_entity_poly.pdbx_seq_one_letter_code
_entity_poly.pdbx_strand_id
1 'polypeptide(L)'
;MMRFLWLPVCLLAVAIGATSFFPPPAATDRLTTEQLLTRLSSAIANLKTLRCTVRAQERLAGGKYQQARTNMKIGFSPLRVYLKNAKGIEVLWVTGQNNGDAWVYPNAFPYVTLSLDPQGNVMRKNQHHSVLNAGFGTIADLIKGSAQRRDHSFEKSFRYAGDSTVAGRPCYLLRADYPQFRYVPYKTVAGDTPERIADKFGCGDYRIRERNDLSPGEKLDAGRTLQVPNGYGRRTLVCVDQKLMLPLVVQVHDDKGLFEKFEFSDVVANQPIPAAEFTKDFPGYKL
;
A
#
# COMPACT_ATOMS: atom_id res chain seq x y z
N MET A 1 33.30 -61.56 -76.18
CA MET A 1 32.89 -60.20 -75.84
C MET A 1 32.27 -60.25 -74.42
N MET A 2 33.08 -59.90 -73.43
CA MET A 2 32.71 -59.93 -71.99
C MET A 2 32.50 -58.49 -71.48
N ARG A 3 31.31 -58.15 -71.09
CA ARG A 3 30.97 -56.83 -70.51
C ARG A 3 31.08 -56.92 -68.98
N PHE A 4 32.05 -56.16 -68.43
CA PHE A 4 32.22 -55.97 -67.01
C PHE A 4 31.19 -54.91 -66.52
N LEU A 5 30.31 -55.29 -65.58
CA LEU A 5 29.46 -54.36 -64.85
C LEU A 5 30.20 -53.85 -63.63
N TRP A 6 30.30 -52.54 -63.54
CA TRP A 6 30.78 -51.85 -62.34
C TRP A 6 29.59 -51.52 -61.47
N LEU A 7 29.57 -52.01 -60.24
CA LEU A 7 28.66 -51.59 -59.18
C LEU A 7 29.28 -50.43 -58.38
N PRO A 8 28.54 -49.33 -58.10
CA PRO A 8 29.02 -48.30 -57.19
C PRO A 8 28.71 -48.71 -55.74
N VAL A 9 29.74 -48.65 -54.87
CA VAL A 9 29.65 -48.81 -53.43
C VAL A 9 29.16 -47.48 -52.85
N CYS A 10 27.93 -47.41 -52.35
CA CYS A 10 27.42 -46.29 -51.57
C CYS A 10 27.99 -46.34 -50.15
N LEU A 11 28.89 -45.41 -49.82
CA LEU A 11 29.33 -45.13 -48.44
C LEU A 11 28.23 -44.35 -47.72
N LEU A 12 27.55 -45.01 -46.75
CA LEU A 12 26.63 -44.35 -45.83
C LEU A 12 27.47 -43.64 -44.74
N ALA A 13 27.56 -42.31 -44.79
CA ALA A 13 28.12 -41.52 -43.71
C ALA A 13 27.05 -41.36 -42.60
N VAL A 14 27.21 -42.03 -41.46
CA VAL A 14 26.42 -41.86 -40.27
C VAL A 14 26.89 -40.58 -39.57
N ALA A 15 26.11 -39.47 -39.71
CA ALA A 15 26.31 -38.26 -38.94
C ALA A 15 25.84 -38.49 -37.51
N ILE A 16 26.74 -38.66 -36.55
CA ILE A 16 26.47 -38.65 -35.13
C ILE A 16 26.17 -37.19 -34.74
N GLY A 17 24.91 -36.81 -34.67
CA GLY A 17 24.49 -35.52 -34.15
C GLY A 17 24.77 -35.42 -32.63
N ALA A 18 25.81 -34.67 -32.27
CA ALA A 18 26.06 -34.30 -30.88
C ALA A 18 24.89 -33.38 -30.40
N THR A 19 23.91 -33.93 -29.72
CA THR A 19 22.88 -33.14 -28.98
C THR A 19 23.63 -32.50 -27.80
N SER A 20 23.94 -31.21 -27.91
CA SER A 20 24.40 -30.42 -26.80
C SER A 20 23.24 -30.32 -25.75
N PHE A 21 23.38 -31.11 -24.70
CA PHE A 21 22.55 -30.93 -23.51
C PHE A 21 22.96 -29.59 -22.86
N PHE A 22 22.22 -28.51 -23.18
CA PHE A 22 22.27 -27.33 -22.34
C PHE A 22 21.52 -27.71 -21.04
N PRO A 23 22.18 -27.62 -19.87
CA PRO A 23 21.47 -27.80 -18.61
C PRO A 23 20.36 -26.74 -18.56
N PRO A 24 19.15 -27.09 -18.07
CA PRO A 24 18.11 -26.10 -17.87
C PRO A 24 18.69 -24.97 -17.01
N PRO A 25 18.34 -23.70 -17.32
CA PRO A 25 18.81 -22.58 -16.51
C PRO A 25 18.49 -22.91 -15.04
N ALA A 26 19.52 -22.78 -14.19
CA ALA A 26 19.40 -23.01 -12.75
C ALA A 26 18.14 -22.29 -12.28
N ALA A 27 17.26 -23.00 -11.58
CA ALA A 27 16.06 -22.39 -11.00
C ALA A 27 16.56 -21.21 -10.16
N THR A 28 16.35 -19.99 -10.64
CA THR A 28 16.62 -18.78 -9.87
C THR A 28 15.92 -18.98 -8.54
N ASP A 29 16.68 -18.95 -7.44
CA ASP A 29 16.16 -19.11 -6.07
C ASP A 29 14.99 -18.16 -5.88
N ARG A 30 13.77 -18.68 -6.09
CA ARG A 30 12.55 -17.89 -5.91
C ARG A 30 12.43 -17.59 -4.43
N LEU A 31 12.31 -16.31 -4.10
CA LEU A 31 12.09 -15.88 -2.73
C LEU A 31 10.84 -16.58 -2.17
N THR A 32 10.96 -17.08 -0.94
CA THR A 32 9.78 -17.59 -0.20
C THR A 32 8.86 -16.43 0.17
N THR A 33 7.61 -16.73 0.48
CA THR A 33 6.65 -15.71 0.96
C THR A 33 7.20 -14.97 2.18
N GLU A 34 7.80 -15.68 3.13
CA GLU A 34 8.40 -15.10 4.33
C GLU A 34 9.56 -14.16 4.00
N GLN A 35 10.45 -14.58 3.10
CA GLN A 35 11.54 -13.72 2.63
C GLN A 35 11.04 -12.46 1.95
N LEU A 36 9.95 -12.56 1.13
CA LEU A 36 9.33 -11.40 0.49
C LEU A 36 8.72 -10.45 1.51
N LEU A 37 7.98 -10.96 2.50
CA LEU A 37 7.37 -10.14 3.55
C LEU A 37 8.45 -9.47 4.42
N THR A 38 9.51 -10.18 4.76
CA THR A 38 10.64 -9.64 5.53
C THR A 38 11.35 -8.53 4.76
N ARG A 39 11.66 -8.74 3.48
CA ARG A 39 12.31 -7.73 2.63
C ARG A 39 11.42 -6.50 2.42
N LEU A 40 10.12 -6.69 2.17
CA LEU A 40 9.14 -5.62 2.04
C LEU A 40 9.06 -4.79 3.33
N SER A 41 8.90 -5.43 4.48
CA SER A 41 8.83 -4.75 5.79
C SER A 41 10.12 -4.00 6.09
N SER A 42 11.28 -4.59 5.80
CA SER A 42 12.57 -3.95 5.98
C SER A 42 12.76 -2.76 5.04
N ALA A 43 12.35 -2.86 3.78
CA ALA A 43 12.44 -1.76 2.82
C ALA A 43 11.57 -0.57 3.27
N ILE A 44 10.35 -0.82 3.75
CA ILE A 44 9.47 0.23 4.28
C ILE A 44 10.06 0.84 5.56
N ALA A 45 10.56 0.03 6.49
CA ALA A 45 11.13 0.51 7.76
C ALA A 45 12.40 1.36 7.57
N ASN A 46 13.16 1.09 6.50
CA ASN A 46 14.40 1.80 6.18
C ASN A 46 14.18 3.04 5.27
N LEU A 47 12.94 3.41 4.99
CA LEU A 47 12.66 4.64 4.25
C LEU A 47 13.06 5.87 5.08
N LYS A 48 13.89 6.71 4.48
CA LYS A 48 14.26 8.04 5.00
C LYS A 48 13.44 9.13 4.32
N THR A 49 13.24 8.98 3.02
CA THR A 49 12.48 9.91 2.18
C THR A 49 11.71 9.15 1.10
N LEU A 50 10.61 9.73 0.65
CA LEU A 50 9.81 9.21 -0.45
C LEU A 50 9.22 10.36 -1.26
N ARG A 51 9.37 10.30 -2.60
CA ARG A 51 8.57 11.07 -3.55
C ARG A 51 7.80 10.09 -4.41
N CYS A 52 6.54 10.35 -4.63
CA CYS A 52 5.73 9.53 -5.55
C CYS A 52 4.46 10.28 -5.97
N THR A 53 3.82 9.76 -6.99
CA THR A 53 2.43 10.07 -7.35
C THR A 53 1.55 8.91 -6.92
N VAL A 54 0.49 9.20 -6.17
CA VAL A 54 -0.49 8.20 -5.72
C VAL A 54 -1.80 8.41 -6.46
N ARG A 55 -2.34 7.34 -7.04
CA ARG A 55 -3.73 7.26 -7.47
C ARG A 55 -4.50 6.43 -6.45
N ALA A 56 -5.46 7.05 -5.81
CA ALA A 56 -6.33 6.41 -4.82
C ALA A 56 -7.73 6.22 -5.41
N GLN A 57 -8.32 5.07 -5.13
CA GLN A 57 -9.73 4.78 -5.34
C GLN A 57 -10.28 4.19 -4.04
N GLU A 58 -11.20 4.89 -3.40
CA GLU A 58 -11.74 4.56 -2.10
C GLU A 58 -13.26 4.50 -2.16
N ARG A 59 -13.88 3.47 -1.58
CA ARG A 59 -15.34 3.35 -1.50
C ARG A 59 -15.85 4.11 -0.30
N LEU A 60 -16.66 5.12 -0.55
CA LEU A 60 -17.30 5.93 0.47
C LEU A 60 -18.57 5.25 1.05
N ALA A 61 -19.03 5.76 2.18
CA ALA A 61 -20.36 5.45 2.71
C ALA A 61 -21.41 5.64 1.60
N GLY A 62 -22.35 4.68 1.47
CA GLY A 62 -23.30 4.65 0.36
C GLY A 62 -22.78 4.01 -0.93
N GLY A 63 -21.55 3.47 -0.97
CA GLY A 63 -21.04 2.62 -2.04
C GLY A 63 -20.45 3.36 -3.24
N LYS A 64 -20.47 4.70 -3.27
CA LYS A 64 -19.82 5.50 -4.32
C LYS A 64 -18.30 5.44 -4.18
N TYR A 65 -17.59 5.45 -5.31
CA TYR A 65 -16.12 5.53 -5.31
C TYR A 65 -15.66 6.99 -5.44
N GLN A 66 -14.72 7.36 -4.58
CA GLN A 66 -13.91 8.57 -4.72
C GLN A 66 -12.60 8.19 -5.40
N GLN A 67 -12.14 9.04 -6.33
CA GLN A 67 -10.82 8.91 -6.95
C GLN A 67 -10.01 10.18 -6.71
N ALA A 68 -8.72 10.00 -6.41
CA ALA A 68 -7.79 11.09 -6.24
C ALA A 68 -6.44 10.77 -6.90
N ARG A 69 -5.76 11.80 -7.40
CA ARG A 69 -4.35 11.74 -7.79
C ARG A 69 -3.60 12.79 -6.98
N THR A 70 -2.56 12.36 -6.28
CA THR A 70 -1.83 13.20 -5.33
C THR A 70 -0.33 13.01 -5.51
N ASN A 71 0.40 14.10 -5.71
CA ASN A 71 1.86 14.12 -5.60
C ASN A 71 2.23 14.21 -4.13
N MET A 72 3.19 13.41 -3.72
CA MET A 72 3.55 13.21 -2.32
C MET A 72 5.06 13.37 -2.12
N LYS A 73 5.45 14.09 -1.06
CA LYS A 73 6.81 14.18 -0.54
C LYS A 73 6.77 13.83 0.93
N ILE A 74 7.61 12.90 1.36
CA ILE A 74 7.66 12.45 2.76
C ILE A 74 9.11 12.38 3.22
N GLY A 75 9.37 12.91 4.42
CA GLY A 75 10.54 12.63 5.24
C GLY A 75 10.09 11.85 6.47
N PHE A 76 10.76 10.74 6.80
CA PHE A 76 10.27 9.82 7.82
C PHE A 76 10.86 10.03 9.23
N SER A 77 11.97 10.74 9.36
CA SER A 77 12.60 10.94 10.66
C SER A 77 13.17 12.36 10.80
N PRO A 78 12.45 13.30 11.43
CA PRO A 78 11.06 13.21 11.87
C PRO A 78 10.08 13.17 10.70
N LEU A 79 8.84 12.69 10.94
CA LEU A 79 7.82 12.64 9.89
C LEU A 79 7.46 14.05 9.41
N ARG A 80 7.54 14.26 8.10
CA ARG A 80 7.16 15.49 7.39
C ARG A 80 6.46 15.06 6.11
N VAL A 81 5.31 15.63 5.82
CA VAL A 81 4.47 15.24 4.69
C VAL A 81 4.01 16.46 3.93
N TYR A 82 4.30 16.51 2.64
CA TYR A 82 3.68 17.47 1.73
C TYR A 82 2.90 16.71 0.66
N LEU A 83 1.67 17.11 0.45
CA LEU A 83 0.74 16.55 -0.53
C LEU A 83 0.21 17.67 -1.42
N LYS A 84 0.11 17.38 -2.73
CA LYS A 84 -0.61 18.25 -3.68
C LYS A 84 -1.47 17.38 -4.59
N ASN A 85 -2.78 17.53 -4.50
CA ASN A 85 -3.68 16.76 -5.34
C ASN A 85 -3.92 17.43 -6.71
N ALA A 86 -4.54 16.69 -7.64
CA ALA A 86 -4.83 17.18 -8.98
C ALA A 86 -5.81 18.37 -9.02
N LYS A 87 -6.57 18.61 -7.93
CA LYS A 87 -7.45 19.77 -7.78
C LYS A 87 -6.72 21.00 -7.23
N GLY A 88 -5.40 20.92 -6.99
CA GLY A 88 -4.59 22.02 -6.46
C GLY A 88 -4.72 22.23 -4.95
N ILE A 89 -5.35 21.31 -4.21
CA ILE A 89 -5.33 21.32 -2.75
C ILE A 89 -3.93 20.92 -2.30
N GLU A 90 -3.34 21.72 -1.42
CA GLU A 90 -2.02 21.44 -0.82
C GLU A 90 -2.16 21.21 0.68
N VAL A 91 -1.39 20.25 1.19
CA VAL A 91 -1.34 19.94 2.62
C VAL A 91 0.12 19.79 3.01
N LEU A 92 0.53 20.47 4.08
CA LEU A 92 1.82 20.31 4.70
C LEU A 92 1.63 20.00 6.18
N TRP A 93 2.23 18.89 6.61
CA TRP A 93 2.29 18.53 8.02
C TRP A 93 3.73 18.20 8.42
N VAL A 94 4.19 18.75 9.53
CA VAL A 94 5.55 18.57 10.03
C VAL A 94 5.50 18.30 11.53
N THR A 95 6.12 17.21 11.96
CA THR A 95 6.22 16.87 13.39
C THR A 95 6.71 18.04 14.22
N GLY A 96 5.97 18.37 15.28
CA GLY A 96 6.33 19.43 16.24
C GLY A 96 6.11 20.86 15.76
N GLN A 97 5.50 21.06 14.59
CA GLN A 97 5.15 22.39 14.08
C GLN A 97 3.64 22.60 14.09
N ASN A 98 3.23 23.87 13.98
CA ASN A 98 1.85 24.34 13.86
C ASN A 98 0.92 23.75 14.95
N ASN A 99 1.41 23.59 16.17
CA ASN A 99 0.67 22.99 17.30
C ASN A 99 0.12 21.58 17.01
N GLY A 100 0.71 20.84 16.04
CA GLY A 100 0.25 19.54 15.60
C GLY A 100 -0.74 19.55 14.43
N ASP A 101 -1.22 20.72 14.03
CA ASP A 101 -2.11 20.92 12.89
C ASP A 101 -1.35 20.85 11.55
N ALA A 102 -2.07 20.53 10.49
CA ALA A 102 -1.59 20.66 9.13
C ALA A 102 -1.91 22.04 8.55
N TRP A 103 -0.99 22.63 7.78
CA TRP A 103 -1.32 23.73 6.89
C TRP A 103 -2.03 23.16 5.65
N VAL A 104 -3.19 23.71 5.33
CA VAL A 104 -4.03 23.25 4.22
C VAL A 104 -4.44 24.44 3.37
N TYR A 105 -4.03 24.43 2.09
CA TYR A 105 -4.57 25.34 1.08
C TYR A 105 -5.67 24.61 0.30
N PRO A 106 -6.95 24.99 0.46
CA PRO A 106 -8.08 24.26 -0.11
C PRO A 106 -8.28 24.48 -1.61
N ASN A 107 -7.54 25.41 -2.22
CA ASN A 107 -7.72 25.88 -3.60
C ASN A 107 -9.18 26.25 -3.93
N ALA A 108 -9.86 26.85 -2.96
CA ALA A 108 -11.24 27.34 -3.04
C ALA A 108 -11.35 28.66 -2.24
N PHE A 109 -12.40 29.43 -2.56
CA PHE A 109 -12.68 30.67 -1.81
C PHE A 109 -12.76 30.39 -0.29
N PRO A 110 -12.13 31.18 0.55
CA PRO A 110 -11.46 32.47 0.31
C PRO A 110 -9.98 32.41 -0.13
N TYR A 111 -9.47 31.25 -0.60
CA TYR A 111 -8.09 31.02 -1.07
C TYR A 111 -7.02 31.33 -0.02
N VAL A 112 -7.32 31.04 1.22
CA VAL A 112 -6.40 31.20 2.36
C VAL A 112 -5.94 29.83 2.88
N THR A 113 -4.75 29.80 3.46
CA THR A 113 -4.25 28.62 4.16
C THR A 113 -4.91 28.50 5.52
N LEU A 114 -5.38 27.31 5.82
CA LEU A 114 -6.03 26.94 7.07
C LEU A 114 -5.08 26.09 7.92
N SER A 115 -5.21 26.19 9.24
CA SER A 115 -4.61 25.29 10.22
C SER A 115 -5.69 24.28 10.63
N LEU A 116 -5.48 23.00 10.32
CA LEU A 116 -6.50 21.96 10.51
C LEU A 116 -5.91 20.73 11.22
N ASP A 117 -6.62 20.23 12.22
CA ASP A 117 -6.28 18.97 12.88
C ASP A 117 -6.31 17.79 11.86
N PRO A 118 -5.18 17.07 11.69
CA PRO A 118 -5.08 15.91 10.81
C PRO A 118 -6.09 14.79 11.10
N GLN A 119 -6.58 14.70 12.34
CA GLN A 119 -7.56 13.73 12.76
C GLN A 119 -8.99 14.32 12.86
N GLY A 120 -9.09 15.63 12.67
CA GLY A 120 -10.35 16.38 12.78
C GLY A 120 -11.31 16.09 11.63
N ASN A 121 -12.57 16.45 11.85
CA ASN A 121 -13.66 16.15 10.94
C ASN A 121 -13.42 16.70 9.51
N VAL A 122 -12.86 17.90 9.38
CA VAL A 122 -12.64 18.51 8.06
C VAL A 122 -11.65 17.70 7.22
N MET A 123 -10.53 17.28 7.82
CA MET A 123 -9.48 16.52 7.09
C MET A 123 -9.84 15.04 6.92
N ARG A 124 -10.63 14.46 7.83
CA ARG A 124 -10.94 13.03 7.82
C ARG A 124 -12.28 12.69 7.16
N LYS A 125 -13.09 13.70 6.81
CA LYS A 125 -14.35 13.45 6.11
C LYS A 125 -14.09 12.77 4.76
N ASN A 126 -14.70 11.62 4.56
CA ASN A 126 -14.53 10.81 3.34
C ASN A 126 -13.09 10.40 3.03
N GLN A 127 -12.23 10.32 4.03
CA GLN A 127 -10.87 9.82 3.88
C GLN A 127 -10.68 8.52 4.66
N HIS A 128 -10.17 7.48 4.00
CA HIS A 128 -9.84 6.22 4.67
C HIS A 128 -8.63 6.38 5.57
N HIS A 129 -7.67 7.22 5.17
CA HIS A 129 -6.41 7.42 5.87
C HIS A 129 -6.19 8.88 6.24
N SER A 130 -5.51 9.10 7.36
CA SER A 130 -5.00 10.42 7.74
C SER A 130 -3.71 10.76 6.96
N VAL A 131 -3.40 12.05 6.83
CA VAL A 131 -2.10 12.50 6.35
C VAL A 131 -0.94 11.94 7.20
N LEU A 132 -1.19 11.63 8.47
CA LEU A 132 -0.21 11.01 9.39
C LEU A 132 0.15 9.58 8.99
N ASN A 133 -0.70 8.91 8.20
CA ASN A 133 -0.47 7.57 7.66
C ASN A 133 0.05 7.60 6.21
N ALA A 134 0.53 8.76 5.75
CA ALA A 134 1.05 8.90 4.39
C ALA A 134 2.23 7.95 4.11
N GLY A 135 2.28 7.39 2.90
CA GLY A 135 3.32 6.44 2.49
C GLY A 135 2.90 4.99 2.68
N PHE A 136 3.85 4.15 3.08
CA PHE A 136 3.65 2.69 3.14
C PHE A 136 3.48 2.15 4.57
N GLY A 137 3.43 3.02 5.59
CA GLY A 137 3.37 2.62 7.00
C GLY A 137 2.21 1.69 7.31
N THR A 138 1.01 2.02 6.83
CA THR A 138 -0.19 1.18 6.99
C THR A 138 0.02 -0.25 6.48
N ILE A 139 0.78 -0.44 5.39
CA ILE A 139 1.06 -1.77 4.84
C ILE A 139 1.98 -2.56 5.77
N ALA A 140 3.04 -1.90 6.29
CA ALA A 140 3.93 -2.51 7.26
C ALA A 140 3.19 -2.88 8.55
N ASP A 141 2.27 -2.03 9.01
CA ASP A 141 1.45 -2.28 10.19
C ASP A 141 0.45 -3.41 9.97
N LEU A 142 -0.12 -3.52 8.77
CA LEU A 142 -0.95 -4.66 8.38
C LEU A 142 -0.18 -5.99 8.43
N ILE A 143 1.05 -6.02 7.94
CA ILE A 143 1.90 -7.20 7.98
C ILE A 143 2.28 -7.53 9.43
N LYS A 144 2.74 -6.53 10.21
CA LYS A 144 3.11 -6.71 11.63
C LYS A 144 1.93 -7.03 12.53
N GLY A 145 0.81 -6.32 12.38
CA GLY A 145 -0.39 -6.51 13.18
C GLY A 145 -1.02 -7.88 12.97
N SER A 146 -0.80 -8.49 11.78
CA SER A 146 -1.20 -9.85 11.53
C SER A 146 -0.39 -10.86 12.35
N ALA A 147 0.91 -10.58 12.59
CA ALA A 147 1.78 -11.40 13.41
C ALA A 147 1.40 -11.38 14.91
N GLN A 148 0.88 -10.27 15.37
CA GLN A 148 0.54 -10.08 16.80
C GLN A 148 -0.85 -10.62 17.18
N ARG A 149 -1.69 -10.99 16.20
CA ARG A 149 -2.99 -11.59 16.49
C ARG A 149 -2.83 -13.01 17.03
N ARG A 150 -3.55 -13.33 18.11
CA ARG A 150 -3.51 -14.64 18.77
C ARG A 150 -3.81 -15.82 17.85
N ASP A 151 -4.53 -15.59 16.74
CA ASP A 151 -4.89 -16.64 15.79
C ASP A 151 -3.89 -16.79 14.62
N HIS A 152 -2.88 -15.91 14.52
CA HIS A 152 -1.86 -15.88 13.45
C HIS A 152 -2.42 -16.09 12.03
N SER A 153 -3.73 -15.87 11.86
CA SER A 153 -4.47 -16.26 10.66
C SER A 153 -4.13 -15.38 9.46
N PHE A 154 -3.77 -14.12 9.71
CA PHE A 154 -3.49 -13.18 8.64
C PHE A 154 -2.11 -13.39 8.00
N GLU A 155 -1.05 -13.63 8.77
CA GLU A 155 0.29 -13.97 8.23
C GLU A 155 0.28 -15.27 7.44
N LYS A 156 -0.40 -16.29 7.98
CA LYS A 156 -0.60 -17.54 7.28
C LYS A 156 -1.44 -17.38 6.00
N SER A 157 -2.18 -16.27 5.89
CA SER A 157 -2.98 -15.97 4.70
C SER A 157 -2.18 -15.34 3.58
N PHE A 158 -1.05 -14.64 3.88
CA PHE A 158 -0.20 -14.08 2.83
C PHE A 158 0.54 -15.20 2.10
N ARG A 159 0.49 -15.13 0.78
CA ARG A 159 1.26 -16.01 -0.09
C ARG A 159 1.80 -15.25 -1.29
N TYR A 160 2.92 -15.66 -1.77
CA TYR A 160 3.39 -15.31 -3.10
C TYR A 160 2.44 -15.93 -4.14
N ALA A 161 1.82 -15.09 -4.95
CA ALA A 161 0.83 -15.48 -5.93
C ALA A 161 1.34 -15.43 -7.38
N GLY A 162 2.64 -15.23 -7.56
CA GLY A 162 3.32 -15.16 -8.86
C GLY A 162 3.91 -13.79 -9.15
N ASP A 163 4.52 -13.68 -10.33
CA ASP A 163 5.06 -12.42 -10.83
C ASP A 163 4.00 -11.62 -11.56
N SER A 164 4.17 -10.31 -11.58
CA SER A 164 3.29 -9.35 -12.25
C SER A 164 4.12 -8.21 -12.83
N THR A 165 3.47 -7.32 -13.58
CA THR A 165 4.11 -6.11 -14.09
C THR A 165 3.19 -4.92 -13.84
N VAL A 166 3.73 -3.86 -13.27
CA VAL A 166 3.04 -2.60 -13.02
C VAL A 166 3.76 -1.47 -13.73
N ALA A 167 3.12 -0.84 -14.70
CA ALA A 167 3.70 0.22 -15.53
C ALA A 167 5.11 -0.12 -16.06
N GLY A 168 5.29 -1.35 -16.59
CA GLY A 168 6.55 -1.86 -17.12
C GLY A 168 7.58 -2.32 -16.07
N ARG A 169 7.28 -2.24 -14.78
CA ARG A 169 8.16 -2.65 -13.69
C ARG A 169 7.82 -4.07 -13.22
N PRO A 170 8.79 -4.99 -13.18
CA PRO A 170 8.58 -6.33 -12.63
C PRO A 170 8.21 -6.27 -11.15
N CYS A 171 7.19 -7.02 -10.75
CA CYS A 171 6.66 -7.06 -9.39
C CYS A 171 6.42 -8.48 -8.91
N TYR A 172 6.60 -8.70 -7.62
CA TYR A 172 6.06 -9.85 -6.93
C TYR A 172 4.61 -9.57 -6.52
N LEU A 173 3.68 -10.47 -6.85
CA LEU A 173 2.30 -10.40 -6.38
C LEU A 173 2.16 -11.15 -5.06
N LEU A 174 1.90 -10.43 -3.99
CA LEU A 174 1.49 -10.98 -2.70
C LEU A 174 -0.03 -10.93 -2.59
N ARG A 175 -0.62 -12.00 -2.11
CA ARG A 175 -2.06 -12.10 -1.86
C ARG A 175 -2.34 -12.63 -0.47
N ALA A 176 -3.25 -11.98 0.24
CA ALA A 176 -3.84 -12.47 1.48
C ALA A 176 -5.34 -12.66 1.30
N ASP A 177 -5.85 -13.82 1.71
CA ASP A 177 -7.28 -14.10 1.78
C ASP A 177 -7.65 -14.35 3.25
N TYR A 178 -8.70 -13.67 3.72
CA TYR A 178 -9.25 -13.83 5.07
C TYR A 178 -10.76 -14.09 4.94
N PRO A 179 -11.18 -15.34 4.66
CA PRO A 179 -12.58 -15.68 4.42
C PRO A 179 -13.48 -15.45 5.64
N GLN A 180 -12.91 -15.45 6.86
CA GLN A 180 -13.60 -15.18 8.11
C GLN A 180 -13.83 -13.68 8.39
N PHE A 181 -13.49 -12.80 7.43
CA PHE A 181 -13.75 -11.37 7.55
C PHE A 181 -15.24 -11.11 7.82
N ARG A 182 -15.53 -10.44 8.93
CA ARG A 182 -16.86 -10.05 9.35
C ARG A 182 -16.81 -8.92 10.35
N TYR A 183 -17.95 -8.29 10.59
CA TYR A 183 -18.13 -7.38 11.70
C TYR A 183 -18.51 -8.16 12.97
N VAL A 184 -17.93 -7.77 14.09
CA VAL A 184 -18.19 -8.37 15.43
C VAL A 184 -18.62 -7.26 16.40
N PRO A 185 -19.51 -7.56 17.36
CA PRO A 185 -19.88 -6.61 18.38
C PRO A 185 -18.69 -6.34 19.32
N TYR A 186 -18.45 -5.08 19.64
CA TYR A 186 -17.46 -4.62 20.59
C TYR A 186 -18.08 -3.60 21.55
N LYS A 187 -17.97 -3.85 22.85
CA LYS A 187 -18.42 -2.91 23.87
C LYS A 187 -17.28 -1.98 24.25
N THR A 188 -17.47 -0.68 24.02
CA THR A 188 -16.46 0.35 24.28
C THR A 188 -16.12 0.44 25.77
N VAL A 189 -14.89 0.81 26.04
CA VAL A 189 -14.36 1.13 27.37
C VAL A 189 -13.94 2.59 27.43
N ALA A 190 -13.72 3.10 28.64
CA ALA A 190 -13.29 4.48 28.83
C ALA A 190 -11.98 4.76 28.08
N GLY A 191 -11.96 5.86 27.31
CA GLY A 191 -10.80 6.27 26.52
C GLY A 191 -10.69 5.61 25.14
N ASP A 192 -11.62 4.76 24.73
CA ASP A 192 -11.67 4.26 23.36
C ASP A 192 -11.96 5.39 22.36
N THR A 193 -11.30 5.32 21.22
CA THR A 193 -11.60 6.09 20.02
C THR A 193 -11.69 5.13 18.83
N PRO A 194 -12.32 5.50 17.71
CA PRO A 194 -12.33 4.66 16.51
C PRO A 194 -10.95 4.19 16.08
N GLU A 195 -9.92 5.04 16.19
CA GLU A 195 -8.53 4.75 15.84
C GLU A 195 -7.93 3.69 16.79
N ARG A 196 -8.09 3.86 18.12
CA ARG A 196 -7.59 2.87 19.11
C ARG A 196 -8.27 1.52 18.97
N ILE A 197 -9.57 1.52 18.67
CA ILE A 197 -10.30 0.28 18.39
C ILE A 197 -9.79 -0.34 17.09
N ALA A 198 -9.53 0.48 16.05
CA ALA A 198 -8.98 0.01 14.78
C ALA A 198 -7.62 -0.66 14.96
N ASP A 199 -6.71 -0.07 15.73
CA ASP A 199 -5.42 -0.66 16.08
C ASP A 199 -5.57 -2.01 16.80
N LYS A 200 -6.48 -2.08 17.78
CA LYS A 200 -6.76 -3.29 18.55
C LYS A 200 -7.26 -4.45 17.68
N PHE A 201 -8.07 -4.15 16.66
CA PHE A 201 -8.64 -5.14 15.75
C PHE A 201 -7.84 -5.31 14.45
N GLY A 202 -6.82 -4.47 14.21
CA GLY A 202 -6.03 -4.44 12.98
C GLY A 202 -6.91 -4.14 11.76
N CYS A 203 -7.78 -3.17 11.87
CA CYS A 203 -8.66 -2.70 10.79
C CYS A 203 -8.49 -1.19 10.57
N GLY A 204 -9.16 -0.63 9.56
CA GLY A 204 -9.22 0.82 9.37
C GLY A 204 -10.31 1.47 10.23
N ASP A 205 -10.02 2.61 10.85
CA ASP A 205 -10.99 3.39 11.64
C ASP A 205 -12.17 3.89 10.78
N TYR A 206 -11.93 4.16 9.49
CA TYR A 206 -13.01 4.56 8.57
C TYR A 206 -14.15 3.54 8.53
N ARG A 207 -13.85 2.23 8.51
CA ARG A 207 -14.89 1.18 8.51
C ARG A 207 -15.69 1.14 9.81
N ILE A 208 -15.03 1.41 10.95
CA ILE A 208 -15.70 1.50 12.24
C ILE A 208 -16.66 2.69 12.21
N ARG A 209 -16.20 3.85 11.73
CA ARG A 209 -17.02 5.06 11.62
C ARG A 209 -18.19 4.85 10.65
N GLU A 210 -17.91 4.37 9.44
CA GLU A 210 -18.92 4.08 8.41
C GLU A 210 -20.03 3.15 8.94
N ARG A 211 -19.65 2.09 9.64
CA ARG A 211 -20.58 1.04 10.08
C ARG A 211 -21.46 1.47 11.26
N ASN A 212 -21.00 2.42 12.05
CA ASN A 212 -21.66 2.84 13.29
C ASN A 212 -22.13 4.30 13.23
N ASP A 213 -22.13 4.92 12.05
CA ASP A 213 -22.55 6.32 11.82
C ASP A 213 -21.81 7.32 12.74
N LEU A 214 -20.47 7.10 12.90
CA LEU A 214 -19.61 7.94 13.72
C LEU A 214 -18.95 9.04 12.89
N SER A 215 -18.86 10.23 13.45
CA SER A 215 -18.07 11.32 12.90
C SER A 215 -16.57 11.15 13.20
N PRO A 216 -15.65 11.65 12.33
CA PRO A 216 -14.25 11.77 12.67
C PRO A 216 -14.06 12.58 13.96
N GLY A 217 -13.22 12.08 14.88
CA GLY A 217 -12.97 12.73 16.16
C GLY A 217 -14.09 12.60 17.19
N GLU A 218 -15.14 11.82 16.91
CA GLU A 218 -16.23 11.59 17.87
C GLU A 218 -15.70 10.85 19.11
N LYS A 219 -16.00 11.39 20.29
CA LYS A 219 -15.69 10.74 21.58
C LYS A 219 -16.68 9.62 21.83
N LEU A 220 -16.18 8.48 22.27
CA LEU A 220 -16.98 7.30 22.54
C LEU A 220 -17.22 7.15 24.05
N ASP A 221 -18.48 7.09 24.44
CA ASP A 221 -18.83 6.73 25.81
C ASP A 221 -18.57 5.26 26.08
N ALA A 222 -18.15 4.93 27.31
CA ALA A 222 -17.99 3.55 27.73
C ALA A 222 -19.35 2.82 27.74
N GLY A 223 -19.34 1.54 27.34
CA GLY A 223 -20.54 0.71 27.32
C GLY A 223 -21.33 0.75 26.03
N ARG A 224 -21.00 1.61 25.05
CA ARG A 224 -21.64 1.62 23.72
C ARG A 224 -21.21 0.36 22.95
N THR A 225 -22.15 -0.30 22.29
CA THR A 225 -21.84 -1.44 21.44
C THR A 225 -21.65 -0.98 20.00
N LEU A 226 -20.46 -1.25 19.44
CA LEU A 226 -20.09 -0.96 18.06
C LEU A 226 -19.94 -2.24 17.26
N GLN A 227 -20.19 -2.17 15.96
CA GLN A 227 -19.87 -3.20 14.98
C GLN A 227 -18.47 -2.93 14.42
N VAL A 228 -17.49 -3.76 14.77
CA VAL A 228 -16.06 -3.58 14.43
C VAL A 228 -15.62 -4.70 13.48
N PRO A 229 -14.94 -4.40 12.37
CA PRO A 229 -14.42 -5.45 11.51
C PRO A 229 -13.31 -6.21 12.23
N ASN A 230 -13.31 -7.55 12.12
CA ASN A 230 -12.32 -8.42 12.75
C ASN A 230 -10.99 -8.47 11.99
N GLY A 231 -10.80 -7.61 11.00
CA GLY A 231 -9.59 -7.52 10.19
C GLY A 231 -9.66 -6.37 9.20
N TYR A 232 -8.55 -6.16 8.48
CA TYR A 232 -8.48 -5.05 7.53
C TYR A 232 -9.29 -5.29 6.26
N GLY A 233 -9.35 -6.51 5.77
CA GLY A 233 -10.11 -6.86 4.58
C GLY A 233 -10.31 -8.36 4.43
N ARG A 234 -11.19 -8.74 3.53
CA ARG A 234 -11.42 -10.13 3.13
C ARG A 234 -10.34 -10.65 2.18
N ARG A 235 -9.80 -9.74 1.34
CA ARG A 235 -8.69 -10.02 0.43
C ARG A 235 -7.83 -8.78 0.28
N THR A 236 -6.52 -8.97 0.34
CA THR A 236 -5.53 -7.95 0.04
C THR A 236 -4.59 -8.44 -1.05
N LEU A 237 -4.34 -7.59 -2.04
CA LEU A 237 -3.35 -7.80 -3.10
C LEU A 237 -2.30 -6.71 -3.00
N VAL A 238 -1.03 -7.09 -3.06
CA VAL A 238 0.09 -6.14 -3.06
C VAL A 238 1.04 -6.51 -4.18
N CYS A 239 1.22 -5.61 -5.14
CA CYS A 239 2.28 -5.72 -6.14
C CYS A 239 3.52 -5.02 -5.60
N VAL A 240 4.57 -5.78 -5.32
CA VAL A 240 5.83 -5.31 -4.74
C VAL A 240 6.88 -5.22 -5.85
N ASP A 241 7.42 -4.03 -6.07
CA ASP A 241 8.51 -3.80 -7.03
C ASP A 241 9.73 -4.68 -6.71
N GLN A 242 10.21 -5.45 -7.69
CA GLN A 242 11.31 -6.39 -7.46
C GLN A 242 12.65 -5.70 -7.13
N LYS A 243 12.85 -4.46 -7.58
CA LYS A 243 14.09 -3.71 -7.36
C LYS A 243 14.08 -2.92 -6.05
N LEU A 244 12.97 -2.22 -5.77
CA LEU A 244 12.86 -1.35 -4.60
C LEU A 244 12.35 -2.10 -3.36
N MET A 245 11.72 -3.25 -3.54
CA MET A 245 10.97 -3.97 -2.49
C MET A 245 9.93 -3.08 -1.80
N LEU A 246 9.30 -2.18 -2.56
CA LEU A 246 8.25 -1.28 -2.11
C LEU A 246 6.94 -1.58 -2.86
N PRO A 247 5.77 -1.33 -2.26
CA PRO A 247 4.49 -1.53 -2.91
C PRO A 247 4.31 -0.54 -4.07
N LEU A 248 3.90 -1.03 -5.25
CA LEU A 248 3.42 -0.22 -6.36
C LEU A 248 1.90 -0.25 -6.49
N VAL A 249 1.26 -1.32 -6.08
CA VAL A 249 -0.21 -1.42 -6.01
C VAL A 249 -0.60 -2.08 -4.70
N VAL A 250 -1.57 -1.51 -4.03
CA VAL A 250 -2.25 -2.13 -2.88
C VAL A 250 -3.73 -2.10 -3.16
N GLN A 251 -4.39 -3.25 -3.04
CA GLN A 251 -5.81 -3.39 -3.32
C GLN A 251 -6.46 -4.22 -2.22
N VAL A 252 -7.49 -3.67 -1.60
CA VAL A 252 -8.21 -4.31 -0.51
C VAL A 252 -9.67 -4.51 -0.88
N HIS A 253 -10.17 -5.72 -0.66
CA HIS A 253 -11.57 -6.07 -0.82
C HIS A 253 -12.17 -6.46 0.53
N ASP A 254 -13.43 -6.14 0.71
CA ASP A 254 -14.24 -6.61 1.82
C ASP A 254 -15.40 -7.51 1.35
N ASP A 255 -16.46 -7.61 2.13
CA ASP A 255 -17.68 -8.35 1.82
C ASP A 255 -18.52 -7.70 0.69
N LYS A 256 -18.31 -6.39 0.42
CA LYS A 256 -19.01 -5.63 -0.62
C LYS A 256 -18.19 -5.45 -1.90
N GLY A 257 -17.00 -6.04 -1.99
CA GLY A 257 -16.10 -5.93 -3.15
C GLY A 257 -14.91 -5.02 -2.88
N LEU A 258 -14.46 -4.25 -3.90
CA LEU A 258 -13.33 -3.34 -3.74
C LEU A 258 -13.65 -2.30 -2.66
N PHE A 259 -12.78 -2.23 -1.66
CA PHE A 259 -12.86 -1.21 -0.61
C PHE A 259 -11.95 -0.03 -0.92
N GLU A 260 -10.68 -0.32 -1.22
CA GLU A 260 -9.71 0.69 -1.61
C GLU A 260 -8.65 0.13 -2.53
N LYS A 261 -8.09 0.99 -3.36
CA LYS A 261 -6.95 0.72 -4.23
C LYS A 261 -6.02 1.92 -4.26
N PHE A 262 -4.74 1.67 -4.08
CA PHE A 262 -3.67 2.66 -4.21
C PHE A 262 -2.67 2.18 -5.26
N GLU A 263 -2.34 3.06 -6.19
CA GLU A 263 -1.31 2.85 -7.22
C GLU A 263 -0.25 3.92 -7.06
N PHE A 264 1.00 3.50 -6.90
CA PHE A 264 2.15 4.37 -6.71
C PHE A 264 2.99 4.40 -7.98
N SER A 265 3.16 5.58 -8.55
CA SER A 265 4.04 5.83 -9.70
C SER A 265 5.10 6.86 -9.35
N ASP A 266 6.10 6.99 -10.22
CA ASP A 266 7.21 7.95 -10.06
C ASP A 266 7.91 7.81 -8.70
N VAL A 267 8.03 6.57 -8.22
CA VAL A 267 8.54 6.26 -6.89
C VAL A 267 10.05 6.50 -6.83
N VAL A 268 10.45 7.48 -6.04
CA VAL A 268 11.84 7.82 -5.71
C VAL A 268 12.02 7.70 -4.20
N ALA A 269 12.74 6.67 -3.77
CA ALA A 269 12.97 6.34 -2.37
C ALA A 269 14.39 6.70 -1.94
N ASN A 270 14.55 7.20 -0.73
CA ASN A 270 15.83 7.46 -0.08
C ASN A 270 16.76 8.47 -0.79
N GLN A 271 16.22 9.26 -1.73
CA GLN A 271 16.93 10.39 -2.28
C GLN A 271 16.70 11.63 -1.40
N PRO A 272 17.72 12.44 -1.10
CA PRO A 272 17.56 13.60 -0.23
C PRO A 272 16.43 14.53 -0.69
N ILE A 273 15.60 14.96 0.26
CA ILE A 273 14.63 16.04 0.06
C ILE A 273 15.09 17.21 0.93
N PRO A 274 15.43 18.36 0.33
CA PRO A 274 15.83 19.54 1.09
C PRO A 274 14.81 19.89 2.19
N ALA A 275 15.28 20.29 3.38
CA ALA A 275 14.39 20.65 4.48
C ALA A 275 13.43 21.79 4.12
N ALA A 276 13.89 22.72 3.26
CA ALA A 276 13.08 23.83 2.76
C ALA A 276 11.80 23.37 2.04
N GLU A 277 11.81 22.19 1.39
CA GLU A 277 10.61 21.64 0.74
C GLU A 277 9.52 21.20 1.72
N PHE A 278 9.79 21.24 3.02
CA PHE A 278 8.84 21.00 4.09
C PHE A 278 8.54 22.28 4.90
N THR A 279 8.63 23.44 4.26
CA THR A 279 8.20 24.73 4.83
C THR A 279 7.03 25.30 4.02
N LYS A 280 6.13 26.01 4.69
CA LYS A 280 4.96 26.63 4.02
C LYS A 280 5.36 27.67 2.97
N ASP A 281 6.49 28.33 3.19
CA ASP A 281 6.99 29.41 2.33
C ASP A 281 7.88 28.91 1.19
N PHE A 282 7.92 27.58 0.94
CA PHE A 282 8.71 27.02 -0.15
C PHE A 282 8.22 27.54 -1.52
N PRO A 283 9.13 28.00 -2.40
CA PRO A 283 8.75 28.54 -3.69
C PRO A 283 7.86 27.60 -4.50
N GLY A 284 6.70 28.09 -4.95
CA GLY A 284 5.72 27.32 -5.73
C GLY A 284 4.63 26.63 -4.90
N TYR A 285 4.68 26.70 -3.55
CA TYR A 285 3.56 26.34 -2.70
C TYR A 285 2.60 27.52 -2.53
N LYS A 286 1.36 27.20 -2.23
CA LYS A 286 0.28 28.16 -1.96
C LYS A 286 -0.11 28.22 -0.47
N LEU A 287 0.70 27.57 0.38
CA LEU A 287 0.48 27.42 1.82
C LEU A 287 0.74 28.70 2.59
#